data_d694823b09a605ee974b189e8535797e
#
_entry.id   d694823b09a605ee974b189e8535797e
#
_cell.length_a   1.000
_cell.length_b   1.000
_cell.length_c   1.000
_cell.angle_alpha   90.00
_cell.angle_beta   90.00
_cell.angle_gamma   90.00
#
_symmetry.space_group_name_H-M   'P 1'
#
loop_
_entity.id
_entity.type
_entity.pdbx_description
1 polymer ?
#
loop_
_entity_poly.entity_id
_entity_poly.type
_entity_poly.pdbx_seq_one_letter_code
_entity_poly.pdbx_strand_id
1 'polypeptide(L)'
;PYRIQIGEKLTKGLGAGANPEMGEKAAQESRDEIIKALKGADMVFITAGMGGGTGTGAAPVVAECAKEVGALAVGVVTKPFSFEGRRRLSQAELGTAKLKEKVDTLITIPNDRLMQVVDKRTPIMEAFRIADDVLRQGVQGISDLIAVPGLINLDFADVKTIMMETGAALMGIGTASGENRAMAAAEAAIKSPLLETSIEGAKGVLLNITGGTNLGLFEVNEAAEIISRAADPEANIIFGAVIDENCEDEV
;
A
#
# COMPACT_ATOMS: atom_id res chain seq x y z
N PRO A 1 0.04 9.68 18.40
CA PRO A 1 0.62 8.41 17.95
C PRO A 1 1.42 7.76 19.07
N TYR A 2 1.27 6.44 19.23
CA TYR A 2 2.07 5.65 20.15
C TYR A 2 3.48 5.47 19.59
N ARG A 3 4.52 5.65 20.40
CA ARG A 3 5.92 5.53 19.98
C ARG A 3 6.57 4.37 20.69
N ILE A 4 7.20 3.47 19.95
CA ILE A 4 8.00 2.37 20.44
C ILE A 4 9.44 2.58 19.95
N GLN A 5 10.38 2.71 20.88
CA GLN A 5 11.79 2.73 20.55
C GLN A 5 12.29 1.29 20.53
N ILE A 6 12.54 0.75 19.34
CA ILE A 6 13.04 -0.61 19.19
C ILE A 6 14.56 -0.66 19.41
N GLY A 7 15.03 -1.74 20.04
CA GLY A 7 16.45 -2.03 20.22
C GLY A 7 17.20 -1.06 21.10
N GLU A 8 16.60 -0.58 22.19
CA GLU A 8 17.20 0.40 23.09
C GLU A 8 18.56 -0.06 23.64
N LYS A 9 18.67 -1.31 24.07
CA LYS A 9 19.91 -1.88 24.57
C LYS A 9 20.92 -2.14 23.47
N LEU A 10 20.45 -2.65 22.32
CA LEU A 10 21.28 -3.04 21.20
C LEU A 10 21.89 -1.85 20.46
N THR A 11 21.08 -0.82 20.18
CA THR A 11 21.50 0.32 19.35
C THR A 11 21.84 1.57 20.15
N LYS A 12 21.49 1.62 21.43
CA LYS A 12 21.67 2.79 22.31
C LYS A 12 21.08 4.08 21.71
N GLY A 13 20.01 3.94 20.93
CA GLY A 13 19.36 5.06 20.26
C GLY A 13 20.07 5.57 19.00
N LEU A 14 21.15 4.94 18.54
CA LEU A 14 21.92 5.37 17.36
C LEU A 14 21.36 4.85 16.03
N GLY A 15 20.27 4.06 16.06
CA GLY A 15 19.67 3.45 14.87
C GLY A 15 20.42 2.21 14.38
N ALA A 16 20.01 1.68 13.22
CA ALA A 16 20.53 0.42 12.68
C ALA A 16 21.75 0.59 11.74
N GLY A 17 22.20 1.82 11.47
CA GLY A 17 23.41 2.08 10.67
C GLY A 17 23.37 1.52 9.26
N ALA A 18 22.24 1.57 8.57
CA ALA A 18 21.98 0.97 7.26
C ALA A 18 22.25 -0.55 7.21
N ASN A 19 22.14 -1.23 8.35
CA ASN A 19 22.27 -2.69 8.46
C ASN A 19 20.91 -3.33 8.81
N PRO A 20 20.26 -4.05 7.88
CA PRO A 20 18.98 -4.71 8.12
C PRO A 20 19.00 -5.75 9.24
N GLU A 21 20.11 -6.47 9.42
CA GLU A 21 20.22 -7.44 10.53
C GLU A 21 20.17 -6.76 11.90
N MET A 22 20.75 -5.55 11.99
CA MET A 22 20.66 -4.75 13.22
C MET A 22 19.23 -4.28 13.46
N GLY A 23 18.53 -3.87 12.40
CA GLY A 23 17.10 -3.50 12.47
C GLY A 23 16.21 -4.65 12.91
N GLU A 24 16.45 -5.84 12.36
CA GLU A 24 15.76 -7.07 12.74
C GLU A 24 15.97 -7.42 14.22
N LYS A 25 17.23 -7.44 14.69
CA LYS A 25 17.57 -7.69 16.10
C LYS A 25 16.97 -6.65 17.03
N ALA A 26 16.97 -5.38 16.62
CA ALA A 26 16.35 -4.31 17.39
C ALA A 26 14.83 -4.50 17.57
N ALA A 27 14.14 -4.92 16.51
CA ALA A 27 12.72 -5.25 16.57
C ALA A 27 12.45 -6.51 17.42
N GLN A 28 13.30 -7.52 17.32
CA GLN A 28 13.20 -8.73 18.15
C GLN A 28 13.39 -8.43 19.65
N GLU A 29 14.29 -7.52 20.01
CA GLU A 29 14.47 -7.06 21.40
C GLU A 29 13.18 -6.46 21.97
N SER A 30 12.41 -5.75 21.12
CA SER A 30 11.19 -5.02 21.51
C SER A 30 9.89 -5.77 21.13
N ARG A 31 9.99 -7.07 20.80
CA ARG A 31 8.88 -7.87 20.29
C ARG A 31 7.64 -7.83 21.18
N ASP A 32 7.82 -8.00 22.49
CA ASP A 32 6.71 -8.02 23.45
C ASP A 32 5.96 -6.69 23.50
N GLU A 33 6.69 -5.58 23.37
CA GLU A 33 6.09 -4.24 23.33
C GLU A 33 5.32 -4.02 22.04
N ILE A 34 5.84 -4.50 20.91
CA ILE A 34 5.16 -4.48 19.61
C ILE A 34 3.87 -5.29 19.67
N ILE A 35 3.92 -6.53 20.16
CA ILE A 35 2.74 -7.39 20.33
C ILE A 35 1.69 -6.73 21.22
N LYS A 36 2.11 -6.13 22.33
CA LYS A 36 1.21 -5.42 23.24
C LYS A 36 0.52 -4.25 22.56
N ALA A 37 1.23 -3.51 21.70
CA ALA A 37 0.68 -2.37 20.96
C ALA A 37 -0.31 -2.81 19.87
N LEU A 38 -0.11 -3.99 19.28
CA LEU A 38 -0.96 -4.53 18.20
C LEU A 38 -2.15 -5.34 18.71
N LYS A 39 -2.19 -5.65 20.00
CA LYS A 39 -3.24 -6.51 20.58
C LYS A 39 -4.65 -5.94 20.36
N GLY A 40 -5.52 -6.76 19.79
CA GLY A 40 -6.91 -6.41 19.50
C GLY A 40 -7.11 -5.70 18.14
N ALA A 41 -6.07 -5.59 17.33
CA ALA A 41 -6.21 -5.13 15.95
C ALA A 41 -6.72 -6.26 15.06
N ASP A 42 -7.68 -5.97 14.19
CA ASP A 42 -8.16 -6.89 13.15
C ASP A 42 -7.28 -6.85 11.90
N MET A 43 -6.67 -5.69 11.63
CA MET A 43 -5.81 -5.43 10.48
C MET A 43 -4.64 -4.53 10.89
N VAL A 44 -3.46 -4.81 10.37
CA VAL A 44 -2.24 -4.03 10.62
C VAL A 44 -1.59 -3.68 9.28
N PHE A 45 -1.47 -2.39 9.00
CA PHE A 45 -0.66 -1.88 7.91
C PHE A 45 0.79 -1.69 8.38
N ILE A 46 1.72 -2.24 7.63
CA ILE A 46 3.15 -2.14 7.88
C ILE A 46 3.76 -1.33 6.74
N THR A 47 4.16 -0.09 7.04
CA THR A 47 4.73 0.80 6.04
C THR A 47 6.20 1.09 6.33
N ALA A 48 7.03 1.01 5.29
CA ALA A 48 8.45 1.33 5.41
C ALA A 48 9.06 1.71 4.06
N GLY A 49 10.08 2.57 4.09
CA GLY A 49 11.03 2.69 2.99
C GLY A 49 12.07 1.58 3.09
N MET A 50 12.11 0.70 2.09
CA MET A 50 13.06 -0.41 2.06
C MET A 50 14.45 0.05 1.61
N GLY A 51 15.48 -0.71 1.99
CA GLY A 51 16.88 -0.44 1.63
C GLY A 51 17.70 0.21 2.74
N GLY A 52 17.06 0.72 3.80
CA GLY A 52 17.71 1.15 5.03
C GLY A 52 17.91 0.00 6.02
N GLY A 53 18.39 0.31 7.22
CA GLY A 53 18.58 -0.70 8.27
C GLY A 53 17.30 -0.99 9.06
N THR A 54 16.67 0.05 9.61
CA THR A 54 15.53 -0.10 10.52
C THR A 54 14.30 -0.63 9.80
N GLY A 55 13.78 0.07 8.79
CA GLY A 55 12.57 -0.33 8.07
C GLY A 55 12.71 -1.71 7.43
N THR A 56 13.81 -1.94 6.74
CA THR A 56 14.09 -3.21 6.04
C THR A 56 14.17 -4.40 6.99
N GLY A 57 14.79 -4.22 8.16
CA GLY A 57 14.98 -5.31 9.12
C GLY A 57 13.80 -5.48 10.08
N ALA A 58 13.19 -4.39 10.53
CA ALA A 58 12.12 -4.45 11.52
C ALA A 58 10.75 -4.82 10.93
N ALA A 59 10.44 -4.42 9.68
CA ALA A 59 9.14 -4.66 9.08
C ALA A 59 8.72 -6.15 9.08
N PRO A 60 9.60 -7.12 8.73
CA PRO A 60 9.24 -8.54 8.81
C PRO A 60 8.90 -8.99 10.25
N VAL A 61 9.61 -8.48 11.26
CA VAL A 61 9.35 -8.82 12.66
C VAL A 61 8.00 -8.26 13.12
N VAL A 62 7.69 -7.02 12.73
CA VAL A 62 6.37 -6.41 13.00
C VAL A 62 5.25 -7.21 12.33
N ALA A 63 5.48 -7.69 11.12
CA ALA A 63 4.53 -8.55 10.40
C ALA A 63 4.27 -9.86 11.14
N GLU A 64 5.31 -10.52 11.66
CA GLU A 64 5.15 -11.70 12.51
C GLU A 64 4.34 -11.41 13.77
N CYS A 65 4.62 -10.29 14.44
CA CYS A 65 3.84 -9.86 15.61
C CYS A 65 2.37 -9.62 15.28
N ALA A 66 2.08 -9.01 14.12
CA ALA A 66 0.72 -8.78 13.66
C ALA A 66 -0.04 -10.09 13.42
N LYS A 67 0.60 -11.06 12.77
CA LYS A 67 0.00 -12.41 12.57
C LYS A 67 -0.18 -13.16 13.87
N GLU A 68 0.73 -13.03 14.81
CA GLU A 68 0.64 -13.68 16.14
C GLU A 68 -0.57 -13.19 16.94
N VAL A 69 -0.95 -11.92 16.83
CA VAL A 69 -2.17 -11.39 17.45
C VAL A 69 -3.45 -11.69 16.64
N GLY A 70 -3.35 -12.39 15.52
CA GLY A 70 -4.48 -12.77 14.67
C GLY A 70 -4.94 -11.70 13.69
N ALA A 71 -4.19 -10.61 13.54
CA ALA A 71 -4.49 -9.53 12.60
C ALA A 71 -4.11 -9.89 11.16
N LEU A 72 -4.89 -9.37 10.19
CA LEU A 72 -4.49 -9.37 8.79
C LEU A 72 -3.30 -8.42 8.61
N ALA A 73 -2.16 -8.94 8.16
CA ALA A 73 -0.94 -8.17 7.99
C ALA A 73 -0.77 -7.72 6.53
N VAL A 74 -0.80 -6.41 6.30
CA VAL A 74 -0.66 -5.80 4.96
C VAL A 74 0.59 -4.93 4.93
N GLY A 75 1.56 -5.31 4.10
CA GLY A 75 2.75 -4.51 3.85
C GLY A 75 2.50 -3.52 2.70
N VAL A 76 2.82 -2.25 2.91
CA VAL A 76 2.85 -1.21 1.86
C VAL A 76 4.20 -0.51 1.95
N VAL A 77 5.10 -0.83 1.03
CA VAL A 77 6.50 -0.41 1.13
C VAL A 77 6.99 0.23 -0.16
N THR A 78 7.97 1.13 -0.04
CA THR A 78 8.66 1.70 -1.19
C THR A 78 10.02 1.05 -1.41
N LYS A 79 10.39 0.86 -2.69
CA LYS A 79 11.77 0.59 -3.09
C LYS A 79 12.50 1.92 -3.35
N PRO A 80 13.78 2.03 -2.98
CA PRO A 80 14.54 3.27 -3.15
C PRO A 80 14.68 3.67 -4.62
N PHE A 81 14.93 4.95 -4.86
CA PHE A 81 15.33 5.43 -6.17
C PHE A 81 16.69 4.83 -6.59
N SER A 82 16.89 4.64 -7.89
CA SER A 82 18.14 4.08 -8.44
C SER A 82 19.36 4.92 -8.08
N PHE A 83 19.22 6.25 -7.95
CA PHE A 83 20.31 7.13 -7.57
C PHE A 83 20.76 6.97 -6.10
N GLU A 84 19.95 6.30 -5.26
CA GLU A 84 20.34 6.02 -3.86
C GLU A 84 21.39 4.90 -3.76
N GLY A 85 21.71 4.22 -4.84
CA GLY A 85 22.83 3.31 -4.99
C GLY A 85 22.46 1.82 -4.94
N ARG A 86 23.28 1.02 -5.62
CA ARG A 86 23.06 -0.43 -5.81
C ARG A 86 22.95 -1.20 -4.50
N ARG A 87 23.76 -0.84 -3.49
CA ARG A 87 23.72 -1.52 -2.19
C ARG A 87 22.34 -1.36 -1.54
N ARG A 88 21.78 -0.15 -1.60
CA ARG A 88 20.47 0.13 -1.02
C ARG A 88 19.35 -0.59 -1.76
N LEU A 89 19.41 -0.65 -3.09
CA LEU A 89 18.49 -1.43 -3.92
C LEU A 89 18.55 -2.93 -3.57
N SER A 90 19.74 -3.52 -3.50
CA SER A 90 19.89 -4.94 -3.15
C SER A 90 19.37 -5.25 -1.75
N GLN A 91 19.62 -4.37 -0.77
CA GLN A 91 19.06 -4.52 0.57
C GLN A 91 17.53 -4.41 0.58
N ALA A 92 16.97 -3.51 -0.25
CA ALA A 92 15.52 -3.37 -0.41
C ALA A 92 14.89 -4.63 -1.00
N GLU A 93 15.50 -5.22 -2.02
CA GLU A 93 15.02 -6.47 -2.64
C GLU A 93 15.01 -7.63 -1.65
N LEU A 94 16.11 -7.84 -0.93
CA LEU A 94 16.21 -8.89 0.09
C LEU A 94 15.20 -8.68 1.24
N GLY A 95 15.06 -7.44 1.71
CA GLY A 95 14.11 -7.12 2.77
C GLY A 95 12.67 -7.26 2.32
N THR A 96 12.35 -6.87 1.10
CA THR A 96 11.01 -7.02 0.49
C THR A 96 10.66 -8.50 0.35
N ALA A 97 11.60 -9.34 -0.08
CA ALA A 97 11.41 -10.79 -0.16
C ALA A 97 11.10 -11.40 1.22
N LYS A 98 11.88 -11.04 2.25
CA LYS A 98 11.63 -11.47 3.63
C LYS A 98 10.26 -11.00 4.16
N LEU A 99 9.90 -9.75 3.90
CA LEU A 99 8.61 -9.20 4.34
C LEU A 99 7.44 -9.92 3.65
N LYS A 100 7.57 -10.23 2.37
CA LYS A 100 6.55 -10.95 1.60
C LYS A 100 6.19 -12.31 2.22
N GLU A 101 7.16 -13.01 2.79
CA GLU A 101 6.93 -14.29 3.48
C GLU A 101 6.19 -14.14 4.81
N LYS A 102 6.15 -12.93 5.39
CA LYS A 102 5.61 -12.66 6.72
C LYS A 102 4.27 -11.94 6.72
N VAL A 103 3.93 -11.23 5.65
CA VAL A 103 2.64 -10.56 5.49
C VAL A 103 1.64 -11.45 4.74
N ASP A 104 0.36 -11.11 4.83
CA ASP A 104 -0.69 -11.72 4.01
C ASP A 104 -0.70 -11.13 2.60
N THR A 105 -0.55 -9.82 2.50
CA THR A 105 -0.48 -9.07 1.26
C THR A 105 0.66 -8.06 1.31
N LEU A 106 1.45 -7.97 0.24
CA LEU A 106 2.51 -6.99 0.08
C LEU A 106 2.30 -6.15 -1.17
N ILE A 107 2.14 -4.85 -0.98
CA ILE A 107 2.15 -3.84 -2.02
C ILE A 107 3.53 -3.19 -2.03
N THR A 108 4.19 -3.24 -3.18
CA THR A 108 5.51 -2.64 -3.36
C THR A 108 5.41 -1.50 -4.36
N ILE A 109 5.95 -0.33 -3.99
CA ILE A 109 5.94 0.88 -4.82
C ILE A 109 7.38 1.21 -5.18
N PRO A 110 7.81 1.01 -6.44
CA PRO A 110 9.13 1.40 -6.88
C PRO A 110 9.20 2.93 -7.05
N ASN A 111 10.05 3.61 -6.26
CA ASN A 111 10.19 5.06 -6.36
C ASN A 111 10.60 5.54 -7.76
N ASP A 112 11.37 4.75 -8.52
CA ASP A 112 11.73 5.07 -9.90
C ASP A 112 10.51 5.23 -10.82
N ARG A 113 9.39 4.56 -10.54
CA ARG A 113 8.14 4.72 -11.29
C ARG A 113 7.50 6.08 -11.06
N LEU A 114 7.71 6.68 -9.89
CA LEU A 114 7.22 8.03 -9.59
C LEU A 114 7.88 9.08 -10.49
N MET A 115 9.10 8.82 -10.97
CA MET A 115 9.78 9.71 -11.93
C MET A 115 9.04 9.82 -13.27
N GLN A 116 8.12 8.92 -13.57
CA GLN A 116 7.31 8.96 -14.81
C GLN A 116 6.08 9.87 -14.68
N VAL A 117 5.68 10.20 -13.45
CA VAL A 117 4.50 11.04 -13.14
C VAL A 117 4.87 12.44 -12.68
N VAL A 118 6.15 12.70 -12.42
CA VAL A 118 6.65 14.03 -12.00
C VAL A 118 7.31 14.79 -13.13
N ASP A 119 7.29 16.12 -13.05
CA ASP A 119 8.02 16.99 -13.99
C ASP A 119 9.54 16.83 -13.78
N LYS A 120 10.32 16.99 -14.88
CA LYS A 120 11.79 16.94 -14.84
C LYS A 120 12.43 18.01 -13.93
N ARG A 121 11.67 19.04 -13.58
CA ARG A 121 12.10 20.13 -12.69
C ARG A 121 11.68 19.92 -11.24
N THR A 122 10.99 18.81 -10.93
CA THR A 122 10.50 18.53 -9.58
C THR A 122 11.67 18.46 -8.60
N PRO A 123 11.67 19.27 -7.52
CA PRO A 123 12.70 19.20 -6.49
C PRO A 123 12.73 17.84 -5.82
N ILE A 124 13.91 17.38 -5.39
CA ILE A 124 14.09 16.08 -4.75
C ILE A 124 13.20 15.90 -3.51
N MET A 125 12.98 16.95 -2.73
CA MET A 125 12.09 16.91 -1.57
C MET A 125 10.64 16.64 -1.97
N GLU A 126 10.22 17.18 -3.11
CA GLU A 126 8.89 16.96 -3.64
C GLU A 126 8.73 15.52 -4.16
N ALA A 127 9.76 14.96 -4.79
CA ALA A 127 9.76 13.55 -5.21
C ALA A 127 9.56 12.60 -4.01
N PHE A 128 10.19 12.87 -2.85
CA PHE A 128 9.96 12.10 -1.64
C PHE A 128 8.56 12.31 -1.05
N ARG A 129 8.01 13.53 -1.11
CA ARG A 129 6.62 13.78 -0.68
C ARG A 129 5.62 13.00 -1.53
N ILE A 130 5.84 12.92 -2.83
CA ILE A 130 5.01 12.13 -3.74
C ILE A 130 5.09 10.64 -3.36
N ALA A 131 6.29 10.13 -3.04
CA ALA A 131 6.44 8.76 -2.54
C ALA A 131 5.67 8.52 -1.23
N ASP A 132 5.75 9.45 -0.28
CA ASP A 132 5.00 9.38 0.96
C ASP A 132 3.48 9.45 0.72
N ASP A 133 3.04 10.30 -0.22
CA ASP A 133 1.63 10.43 -0.58
C ASP A 133 1.07 9.17 -1.23
N VAL A 134 1.84 8.52 -2.10
CA VAL A 134 1.46 7.24 -2.71
C VAL A 134 1.33 6.14 -1.64
N LEU A 135 2.23 6.08 -0.65
CA LEU A 135 2.08 5.18 0.49
C LEU A 135 0.80 5.48 1.29
N ARG A 136 0.53 6.76 1.55
CA ARG A 136 -0.68 7.19 2.24
C ARG A 136 -1.93 6.77 1.47
N GLN A 137 -1.97 7.01 0.16
CA GLN A 137 -3.08 6.62 -0.71
C GLN A 137 -3.27 5.09 -0.73
N GLY A 138 -2.17 4.31 -0.75
CA GLY A 138 -2.22 2.86 -0.70
C GLY A 138 -2.85 2.32 0.58
N VAL A 139 -2.52 2.91 1.72
CA VAL A 139 -3.13 2.56 3.02
C VAL A 139 -4.57 3.06 3.08
N GLN A 140 -4.80 4.31 2.70
CA GLN A 140 -6.11 4.95 2.77
C GLN A 140 -7.12 4.26 1.86
N GLY A 141 -6.75 3.93 0.62
CA GLY A 141 -7.64 3.27 -0.33
C GLY A 141 -8.22 1.94 0.20
N ILE A 142 -7.44 1.18 0.97
CA ILE A 142 -7.92 -0.05 1.62
C ILE A 142 -8.69 0.27 2.91
N SER A 143 -8.17 1.21 3.72
CA SER A 143 -8.80 1.59 4.98
C SER A 143 -10.18 2.22 4.79
N ASP A 144 -10.32 3.08 3.79
CA ASP A 144 -11.57 3.78 3.49
C ASP A 144 -12.68 2.81 3.06
N LEU A 145 -12.33 1.74 2.33
CA LEU A 145 -13.29 0.68 1.99
C LEU A 145 -13.94 0.03 3.21
N ILE A 146 -13.23 0.00 4.34
CA ILE A 146 -13.67 -0.66 5.58
C ILE A 146 -14.27 0.35 6.56
N ALA A 147 -13.63 1.52 6.70
CA ALA A 147 -13.90 2.46 7.78
C ALA A 147 -14.87 3.58 7.41
N VAL A 148 -14.96 3.93 6.13
CA VAL A 148 -15.82 5.04 5.66
C VAL A 148 -17.16 4.45 5.19
N PRO A 149 -18.30 4.87 5.80
CA PRO A 149 -19.61 4.50 5.28
C PRO A 149 -19.79 5.09 3.89
N GLY A 150 -19.75 4.24 2.86
CA GLY A 150 -19.97 4.63 1.47
C GLY A 150 -21.41 4.36 1.03
N LEU A 151 -21.72 4.67 -0.23
CA LEU A 151 -23.00 4.27 -0.86
C LEU A 151 -23.08 2.75 -1.01
N ILE A 152 -21.95 2.11 -1.21
CA ILE A 152 -21.79 0.66 -1.24
C ILE A 152 -20.75 0.31 -0.19
N ASN A 153 -21.20 -0.32 0.88
CA ASN A 153 -20.34 -0.71 2.00
C ASN A 153 -19.79 -2.11 1.77
N LEU A 154 -18.53 -2.27 2.10
CA LEU A 154 -17.84 -3.55 2.13
C LEU A 154 -17.75 -4.08 3.54
N ASP A 155 -17.96 -5.37 3.71
CA ASP A 155 -17.65 -6.06 4.96
C ASP A 155 -16.12 -6.29 5.05
N PHE A 156 -15.56 -6.12 6.24
CA PHE A 156 -14.16 -6.46 6.50
C PHE A 156 -13.85 -7.93 6.14
N ALA A 157 -14.82 -8.82 6.32
CA ALA A 157 -14.68 -10.22 5.94
C ALA A 157 -14.40 -10.43 4.44
N ASP A 158 -15.02 -9.63 3.58
CA ASP A 158 -14.80 -9.69 2.13
C ASP A 158 -13.38 -9.21 1.76
N VAL A 159 -12.96 -8.08 2.33
CA VAL A 159 -11.60 -7.56 2.15
C VAL A 159 -10.57 -8.56 2.66
N LYS A 160 -10.81 -9.15 3.84
CA LYS A 160 -9.94 -10.17 4.42
C LYS A 160 -9.81 -11.39 3.50
N THR A 161 -10.91 -11.84 2.89
CA THR A 161 -10.91 -13.01 1.99
C THR A 161 -10.04 -12.78 0.76
N ILE A 162 -10.05 -11.58 0.17
CA ILE A 162 -9.19 -11.26 -0.97
C ILE A 162 -7.72 -11.09 -0.56
N MET A 163 -7.46 -10.50 0.61
CA MET A 163 -6.11 -10.10 1.01
C MET A 163 -5.34 -11.15 1.82
N MET A 164 -6.03 -12.17 2.35
CA MET A 164 -5.38 -13.20 3.15
C MET A 164 -4.51 -14.11 2.27
N GLU A 165 -3.25 -14.24 2.61
CA GLU A 165 -2.26 -15.12 1.94
C GLU A 165 -2.12 -14.89 0.42
N THR A 166 -2.45 -13.69 -0.05
CA THR A 166 -2.37 -13.33 -1.48
C THR A 166 -0.92 -13.16 -1.94
N GLY A 167 -0.02 -12.82 -1.05
CA GLY A 167 1.38 -12.56 -1.37
C GLY A 167 1.58 -11.17 -1.97
N ALA A 168 1.91 -11.06 -3.26
CA ALA A 168 2.10 -9.76 -3.90
C ALA A 168 0.79 -9.18 -4.43
N ALA A 169 0.57 -7.89 -4.20
CA ALA A 169 -0.52 -7.14 -4.77
C ALA A 169 0.01 -5.90 -5.51
N LEU A 170 -0.76 -5.44 -6.48
CA LEU A 170 -0.49 -4.25 -7.26
C LEU A 170 -1.46 -3.13 -6.86
N MET A 171 -1.03 -1.89 -6.98
CA MET A 171 -1.87 -0.74 -6.74
C MET A 171 -1.78 0.21 -7.94
N GLY A 172 -2.92 0.57 -8.50
CA GLY A 172 -3.06 1.60 -9.52
C GLY A 172 -3.98 2.70 -9.02
N ILE A 173 -3.67 3.93 -9.37
CA ILE A 173 -4.48 5.11 -9.06
C ILE A 173 -4.72 5.84 -10.36
N GLY A 174 -5.96 6.24 -10.59
CA GLY A 174 -6.34 7.07 -11.72
C GLY A 174 -7.29 8.16 -11.24
N THR A 175 -7.09 9.36 -11.76
CA THR A 175 -7.90 10.53 -11.46
C THR A 175 -8.29 11.21 -12.77
N ALA A 176 -9.54 11.63 -12.89
CA ALA A 176 -10.02 12.38 -14.04
C ALA A 176 -11.20 13.28 -13.67
N SER A 177 -11.44 14.30 -14.48
CA SER A 177 -12.55 15.24 -14.34
C SER A 177 -13.22 15.49 -15.68
N GLY A 178 -14.43 16.05 -15.66
CA GLY A 178 -15.20 16.37 -16.83
C GLY A 178 -16.03 15.21 -17.39
N GLU A 179 -16.37 15.29 -18.67
CA GLU A 179 -17.18 14.28 -19.35
C GLU A 179 -16.42 12.94 -19.45
N ASN A 180 -17.07 11.81 -19.12
CA ASN A 180 -16.48 10.47 -19.05
C ASN A 180 -15.36 10.31 -18.00
N ARG A 181 -15.36 11.11 -16.94
CA ARG A 181 -14.33 11.13 -15.89
C ARG A 181 -14.09 9.76 -15.25
N ALA A 182 -15.14 9.01 -14.91
CA ALA A 182 -15.01 7.71 -14.27
C ALA A 182 -14.33 6.68 -15.19
N MET A 183 -14.68 6.67 -16.46
CA MET A 183 -14.03 5.82 -17.46
C MET A 183 -12.56 6.20 -17.64
N ALA A 184 -12.26 7.50 -17.77
CA ALA A 184 -10.90 7.99 -17.89
C ALA A 184 -10.05 7.70 -16.66
N ALA A 185 -10.62 7.84 -15.45
CA ALA A 185 -9.95 7.49 -14.19
C ALA A 185 -9.65 5.99 -14.10
N ALA A 186 -10.62 5.13 -14.46
CA ALA A 186 -10.42 3.68 -14.49
C ALA A 186 -9.31 3.27 -15.48
N GLU A 187 -9.29 3.83 -16.67
CA GLU A 187 -8.22 3.59 -17.64
C GLU A 187 -6.85 4.09 -17.12
N ALA A 188 -6.81 5.25 -16.48
CA ALA A 188 -5.59 5.78 -15.88
C ALA A 188 -5.09 4.88 -14.75
N ALA A 189 -5.99 4.32 -13.92
CA ALA A 189 -5.64 3.39 -12.87
C ALA A 189 -4.99 2.10 -13.43
N ILE A 190 -5.59 1.50 -14.46
CA ILE A 190 -5.05 0.30 -15.13
C ILE A 190 -3.68 0.56 -15.76
N LYS A 191 -3.48 1.74 -16.31
CA LYS A 191 -2.24 2.17 -16.96
C LYS A 191 -1.28 2.88 -15.99
N SER A 192 -1.59 2.88 -14.71
CA SER A 192 -0.80 3.60 -13.71
C SER A 192 0.67 3.17 -13.74
N PRO A 193 1.63 4.10 -13.79
CA PRO A 193 3.04 3.77 -13.72
C PRO A 193 3.43 3.07 -12.41
N LEU A 194 2.61 3.18 -11.36
CA LEU A 194 2.82 2.51 -10.07
C LEU A 194 2.69 0.99 -10.17
N LEU A 195 1.99 0.49 -11.18
CA LEU A 195 1.89 -0.94 -11.45
C LEU A 195 3.23 -1.47 -11.96
N GLU A 196 3.80 -2.45 -11.26
CA GLU A 196 5.04 -3.11 -11.72
C GLU A 196 4.78 -4.00 -12.95
N THR A 197 3.58 -4.55 -13.05
CA THR A 197 3.14 -5.46 -14.12
C THR A 197 1.69 -5.14 -14.54
N SER A 198 1.22 -5.80 -15.60
CA SER A 198 -0.20 -5.72 -16.01
C SER A 198 -1.11 -6.30 -14.93
N ILE A 199 -2.35 -5.81 -14.86
CA ILE A 199 -3.42 -6.40 -14.04
C ILE A 199 -4.07 -7.63 -14.71
N GLU A 200 -3.69 -7.96 -15.94
CA GLU A 200 -4.16 -9.16 -16.62
C GLU A 200 -3.89 -10.42 -15.80
N GLY A 201 -4.93 -11.22 -15.61
CA GLY A 201 -4.85 -12.42 -14.78
C GLY A 201 -4.93 -12.17 -13.27
N ALA A 202 -5.22 -10.95 -12.82
CA ALA A 202 -5.52 -10.66 -11.43
C ALA A 202 -6.79 -11.41 -11.00
N LYS A 203 -6.68 -12.26 -9.98
CA LYS A 203 -7.79 -13.10 -9.48
C LYS A 203 -8.61 -12.44 -8.37
N GLY A 204 -8.06 -11.42 -7.73
CA GLY A 204 -8.72 -10.60 -6.74
C GLY A 204 -8.51 -9.12 -7.05
N VAL A 205 -9.55 -8.34 -7.01
CA VAL A 205 -9.51 -6.89 -7.25
C VAL A 205 -10.28 -6.17 -6.17
N LEU A 206 -9.64 -5.22 -5.52
CA LEU A 206 -10.29 -4.22 -4.67
C LEU A 206 -10.38 -2.93 -5.47
N LEU A 207 -11.60 -2.49 -5.77
CA LEU A 207 -11.87 -1.26 -6.51
C LEU A 207 -12.53 -0.25 -5.57
N ASN A 208 -11.88 0.87 -5.36
CA ASN A 208 -12.46 2.01 -4.66
C ASN A 208 -12.69 3.17 -5.62
N ILE A 209 -13.92 3.65 -5.72
CA ILE A 209 -14.29 4.80 -6.53
C ILE A 209 -14.69 5.93 -5.58
N THR A 210 -14.00 7.06 -5.69
CA THR A 210 -14.30 8.25 -4.90
C THR A 210 -14.68 9.38 -5.83
N GLY A 211 -15.77 10.06 -5.56
CA GLY A 211 -16.22 11.21 -6.33
C GLY A 211 -17.10 12.13 -5.51
N GLY A 212 -17.47 13.27 -6.09
CA GLY A 212 -18.36 14.25 -5.47
C GLY A 212 -19.80 13.75 -5.36
N THR A 213 -20.69 14.57 -4.80
CA THR A 213 -22.12 14.27 -4.63
C THR A 213 -22.86 14.07 -5.96
N ASN A 214 -22.24 14.45 -7.08
CA ASN A 214 -22.73 14.29 -8.44
C ASN A 214 -22.28 12.99 -9.11
N LEU A 215 -21.58 12.09 -8.41
CA LEU A 215 -21.14 10.80 -8.95
C LEU A 215 -22.34 9.93 -9.34
N GLY A 216 -22.44 9.62 -10.62
CA GLY A 216 -23.58 8.90 -11.20
C GLY A 216 -23.42 7.38 -11.15
N LEU A 217 -24.55 6.64 -11.02
CA LEU A 217 -24.56 5.18 -11.04
C LEU A 217 -23.95 4.61 -12.35
N PHE A 218 -24.22 5.25 -13.49
CA PHE A 218 -23.69 4.79 -14.77
C PHE A 218 -22.16 4.99 -14.84
N GLU A 219 -21.64 6.09 -14.31
CA GLU A 219 -20.19 6.35 -14.22
C GLU A 219 -19.48 5.26 -13.43
N VAL A 220 -20.04 4.91 -12.27
CA VAL A 220 -19.53 3.83 -11.42
C VAL A 220 -19.54 2.47 -12.14
N ASN A 221 -20.63 2.16 -12.85
CA ASN A 221 -20.75 0.92 -13.62
C ASN A 221 -19.73 0.85 -14.76
N GLU A 222 -19.56 1.93 -15.51
CA GLU A 222 -18.59 2.00 -16.62
C GLU A 222 -17.15 1.80 -16.13
N ALA A 223 -16.78 2.45 -15.03
CA ALA A 223 -15.47 2.26 -14.41
C ALA A 223 -15.26 0.79 -13.97
N ALA A 224 -16.25 0.20 -13.29
CA ALA A 224 -16.18 -1.19 -12.85
C ALA A 224 -16.08 -2.18 -14.03
N GLU A 225 -16.80 -1.94 -15.15
CA GLU A 225 -16.69 -2.76 -16.36
C GLU A 225 -15.27 -2.72 -16.98
N ILE A 226 -14.64 -1.55 -17.03
CA ILE A 226 -13.28 -1.41 -17.57
C ILE A 226 -12.29 -2.24 -16.75
N ILE A 227 -12.38 -2.14 -15.42
CA ILE A 227 -11.51 -2.91 -14.52
C ILE A 227 -11.78 -4.42 -14.66
N SER A 228 -13.05 -4.82 -14.69
CA SER A 228 -13.44 -6.23 -14.84
C SER A 228 -12.94 -6.86 -16.13
N ARG A 229 -12.97 -6.12 -17.24
CA ARG A 229 -12.45 -6.59 -18.54
C ARG A 229 -10.94 -6.73 -18.56
N ALA A 230 -10.23 -5.96 -17.73
CA ALA A 230 -8.77 -5.99 -17.65
C ALA A 230 -8.25 -7.07 -16.69
N ALA A 231 -9.07 -7.54 -15.75
CA ALA A 231 -8.74 -8.61 -14.81
C ALA A 231 -9.01 -10.00 -15.41
N ASP A 232 -8.75 -11.06 -14.63
CA ASP A 232 -9.14 -12.42 -14.99
C ASP A 232 -10.68 -12.54 -15.10
N PRO A 233 -11.25 -13.28 -16.08
CA PRO A 233 -12.70 -13.48 -16.18
C PRO A 233 -13.36 -14.06 -14.93
N GLU A 234 -12.62 -14.84 -14.14
CA GLU A 234 -13.07 -15.45 -12.88
C GLU A 234 -12.64 -14.63 -11.65
N ALA A 235 -12.18 -13.38 -11.85
CA ALA A 235 -11.70 -12.53 -10.75
C ALA A 235 -12.82 -12.24 -9.74
N ASN A 236 -12.49 -12.35 -8.46
CA ASN A 236 -13.31 -11.83 -7.39
C ASN A 236 -13.09 -10.32 -7.27
N ILE A 237 -14.09 -9.53 -7.68
CA ILE A 237 -14.01 -8.06 -7.66
C ILE A 237 -14.87 -7.56 -6.52
N ILE A 238 -14.21 -6.93 -5.55
CA ILE A 238 -14.84 -6.22 -4.46
C ILE A 238 -14.76 -4.73 -4.76
N PHE A 239 -15.90 -4.07 -4.68
CA PHE A 239 -16.02 -2.70 -5.11
C PHE A 239 -16.71 -1.85 -4.04
N GLY A 240 -16.17 -0.66 -3.79
CA GLY A 240 -16.73 0.36 -2.92
C GLY A 240 -16.86 1.69 -3.63
N ALA A 241 -17.86 2.48 -3.22
CA ALA A 241 -18.07 3.82 -3.71
C ALA A 241 -18.20 4.79 -2.54
N VAL A 242 -17.32 5.77 -2.49
CA VAL A 242 -17.24 6.79 -1.44
C VAL A 242 -17.59 8.15 -2.03
N ILE A 243 -18.41 8.92 -1.34
CA ILE A 243 -18.69 10.31 -1.68
C ILE A 243 -17.82 11.22 -0.81
N ASP A 244 -16.99 12.01 -1.47
CA ASP A 244 -16.20 13.08 -0.85
C ASP A 244 -16.66 14.43 -1.45
N GLU A 245 -17.24 15.29 -0.61
CA GLU A 245 -17.74 16.60 -1.02
C GLU A 245 -16.65 17.52 -1.58
N ASN A 246 -15.37 17.22 -1.28
CA ASN A 246 -14.24 17.99 -1.81
C ASN A 246 -13.84 17.62 -3.23
N CYS A 247 -14.33 16.51 -3.76
CA CYS A 247 -13.96 16.03 -5.10
C CYS A 247 -14.68 16.77 -6.23
N GLU A 248 -15.66 17.64 -5.94
CA GLU A 248 -16.42 18.42 -6.96
C GLU A 248 -16.70 17.59 -8.24
N ASP A 249 -15.96 17.90 -9.35
CA ASP A 249 -16.08 17.23 -10.65
C ASP A 249 -15.02 16.14 -10.89
N GLU A 250 -14.24 15.77 -9.86
CA GLU A 250 -13.19 14.77 -9.97
C GLU A 250 -13.67 13.38 -9.51
N VAL A 251 -13.18 12.37 -10.16
CA VAL A 251 -13.32 10.96 -9.79
C VAL A 251 -11.95 10.32 -9.72
#